data_dc604381252ec5e1f9fcdf4a4416c7e8
#
_entry.id   dc604381252ec5e1f9fcdf4a4416c7e8
#
_cell.length_a   1.000
_cell.length_b   1.000
_cell.length_c   1.000
_cell.angle_alpha   90.00
_cell.angle_beta   90.00
_cell.angle_gamma   90.00
#
_symmetry.space_group_name_H-M   'P 1'
#
loop_
_entity.id
_entity.type
_entity.pdbx_description
1 polymer ?
#
loop_
_entity_poly.entity_id
_entity_poly.type
_entity_poly.pdbx_seq_one_letter_code
_entity_poly.pdbx_strand_id
1 'polypeptide(L)' 'MGNILDAANGGATKTKIMYTAFLSYNQLKEYFSILIENNLIEYLDGTRTFKTTEKGLNFLKMHNEIGELYSKIPSKIE' A
#
# COMPACT_ATOMS: atom_id res chain seq x y z
N MET A 1 3.14 -2.66 3.86
CA MET A 1 1.84 -2.39 3.21
C MET A 1 1.74 -0.99 2.62
N GLY A 2 2.27 0.01 3.28
CA GLY A 2 2.24 1.36 2.74
C GLY A 2 2.84 1.48 1.35
N ASN A 3 3.91 0.74 1.08
CA ASN A 3 4.56 0.76 -0.23
C ASN A 3 3.64 0.24 -1.34
N ILE A 4 2.83 -0.77 -1.04
CA ILE A 4 1.91 -1.32 -2.02
C ILE A 4 0.80 -0.32 -2.34
N LEU A 5 0.24 0.30 -1.32
CA LEU A 5 -0.83 1.28 -1.50
C LEU A 5 -0.33 2.50 -2.27
N ASP A 6 0.89 2.94 -1.98
CA ASP A 6 1.50 4.06 -2.70
C ASP A 6 1.75 3.69 -4.17
N ALA A 7 2.28 2.51 -4.41
CA ALA A 7 2.56 2.03 -5.77
C ALA A 7 1.27 1.85 -6.58
N ALA A 8 0.18 1.48 -5.94
CA ALA A 8 -1.10 1.27 -6.60
C ALA A 8 -1.95 2.53 -6.68
N ASN A 9 -1.50 3.64 -6.11
CA ASN A 9 -2.22 4.90 -6.18
C ASN A 9 -2.30 5.36 -7.64
N GLY A 10 -3.51 5.55 -8.14
CA GLY A 10 -3.73 5.90 -9.54
C GLY A 10 -3.83 4.71 -10.47
N GLY A 11 -3.56 3.52 -9.98
CA GLY A 11 -3.64 2.28 -10.75
C GLY A 11 -2.27 1.80 -11.24
N ALA A 12 -1.99 0.52 -11.04
CA ALA A 12 -0.74 -0.10 -11.51
C ALA A 12 -0.95 -1.60 -11.70
N THR A 13 -0.14 -2.19 -12.58
CA THR A 13 -0.18 -3.63 -12.77
C THR A 13 0.44 -4.31 -11.56
N LYS A 14 0.07 -5.57 -11.37
CA LYS A 14 0.61 -6.39 -10.28
C LYS A 14 2.13 -6.45 -10.33
N THR A 15 2.68 -6.64 -11.52
CA THR A 15 4.13 -6.71 -11.72
C THR A 15 4.81 -5.41 -11.33
N LYS A 16 4.25 -4.29 -11.74
CA LYS A 16 4.80 -2.98 -11.42
C LYS A 16 4.78 -2.74 -9.91
N ILE A 17 3.69 -3.11 -9.25
CA ILE A 17 3.59 -2.98 -7.80
C ILE A 17 4.65 -3.82 -7.10
N MET A 18 4.84 -5.04 -7.57
CA MET A 18 5.83 -5.94 -7.00
C MET A 18 7.24 -5.36 -7.09
N TYR A 19 7.61 -4.82 -8.24
CA TYR A 19 8.92 -4.20 -8.42
C TYR A 19 9.07 -2.93 -7.61
N THR A 20 8.05 -2.08 -7.63
CA THR A 20 8.10 -0.79 -6.94
C THR A 20 8.21 -0.98 -5.42
N ALA A 21 7.52 -1.97 -4.88
CA ALA A 21 7.51 -2.24 -3.45
C ALA A 21 8.61 -3.20 -3.01
N PHE A 22 9.43 -3.69 -3.93
CA PHE A 22 10.53 -4.62 -3.64
C PHE A 22 10.07 -5.87 -2.93
N LEU A 23 8.98 -6.47 -3.44
CA LEU A 23 8.40 -7.66 -2.83
C LEU A 23 8.60 -8.88 -3.72
N SER A 24 8.72 -10.05 -3.08
CA SER A 24 8.64 -11.31 -3.81
C SER A 24 7.18 -11.58 -4.18
N TYR A 25 6.96 -12.50 -5.12
CA TYR A 25 5.62 -12.86 -5.53
C TYR A 25 4.77 -13.36 -4.36
N ASN A 26 5.37 -14.19 -3.50
CA ASN A 26 4.65 -14.73 -2.35
C ASN A 26 4.25 -13.65 -1.35
N GLN A 27 5.16 -12.72 -1.09
CA GLN A 27 4.87 -11.59 -0.19
C GLN A 27 3.76 -10.71 -0.75
N LEU A 28 3.82 -10.42 -2.06
CA LEU A 28 2.80 -9.63 -2.73
C LEU A 28 1.43 -10.29 -2.62
N LYS A 29 1.39 -11.60 -2.84
CA LYS A 29 0.16 -12.38 -2.80
C LYS A 29 -0.49 -12.31 -1.41
N GLU A 30 0.32 -12.44 -0.37
CA GLU A 30 -0.17 -12.35 1.00
C GLU A 30 -0.72 -10.97 1.31
N TYR A 31 0.01 -9.92 0.97
CA TYR A 31 -0.41 -8.56 1.22
C TYR A 31 -1.65 -8.19 0.43
N PHE A 32 -1.72 -8.60 -0.83
CA PHE A 32 -2.89 -8.34 -1.66
C PHE A 32 -4.15 -8.97 -1.06
N SER A 33 -4.03 -10.17 -0.55
CA SER A 33 -5.15 -10.86 0.09
C SER A 33 -5.73 -10.01 1.23
N ILE A 34 -4.85 -9.50 2.08
CA ILE A 34 -5.24 -8.65 3.20
C ILE A 34 -5.84 -7.32 2.72
N LEU A 35 -5.20 -6.70 1.75
CA LEU A 35 -5.64 -5.39 1.27
C LEU A 35 -6.98 -5.45 0.55
N ILE A 36 -7.19 -6.48 -0.26
CA ILE A 36 -8.46 -6.67 -0.95
C ILE A 36 -9.56 -7.00 0.04
N GLU A 37 -9.28 -7.86 1.00
CA GLU A 37 -10.24 -8.26 2.02
C GLU A 37 -10.72 -7.07 2.85
N ASN A 38 -9.83 -6.10 3.07
CA ASN A 38 -10.15 -4.90 3.84
C ASN A 38 -10.58 -3.72 2.96
N ASN A 39 -10.77 -3.95 1.67
CA ASN A 39 -11.19 -2.93 0.70
C ASN A 39 -10.23 -1.75 0.59
N LEU A 40 -8.96 -1.99 0.80
CA LEU A 40 -7.92 -0.95 0.69
C LEU A 40 -7.39 -0.83 -0.73
N ILE A 41 -7.55 -1.88 -1.53
CA ILE A 41 -7.15 -1.92 -2.92
C ILE A 41 -8.23 -2.62 -3.72
N GLU A 42 -8.42 -2.23 -4.98
CA GLU A 42 -9.40 -2.88 -5.85
C GLU A 42 -8.78 -3.24 -7.19
N TYR A 43 -9.34 -4.25 -7.84
CA TYR A 43 -8.90 -4.68 -9.15
C TYR A 43 -9.78 -4.05 -10.22
N LEU A 44 -9.17 -3.43 -11.20
CA LEU A 44 -9.86 -2.83 -12.33
C LEU A 44 -9.74 -3.76 -13.52
N ASP A 45 -10.80 -4.51 -13.77
CA ASP A 45 -10.82 -5.56 -14.79
C ASP A 45 -10.55 -5.03 -16.19
N GLY A 46 -11.08 -3.87 -16.52
CA GLY A 46 -10.91 -3.27 -17.85
C GLY A 46 -9.47 -2.96 -18.22
N THR A 47 -8.66 -2.56 -17.25
CA THR A 47 -7.26 -2.21 -17.46
C THR A 47 -6.31 -3.23 -16.89
N ARG A 48 -6.82 -4.24 -16.20
CA ARG A 48 -6.03 -5.27 -15.52
C ARG A 48 -5.02 -4.65 -14.55
N THR A 49 -5.44 -3.61 -13.86
CA THR A 49 -4.60 -2.93 -12.88
C THR A 49 -5.26 -3.00 -11.50
N PHE A 50 -4.44 -2.80 -10.48
CA PHE A 50 -4.91 -2.65 -9.12
C PHE A 50 -4.82 -1.19 -8.74
N LYS A 51 -5.83 -0.70 -8.05
CA LYS A 51 -5.89 0.71 -7.65
C LYS A 51 -6.23 0.82 -6.18
N THR A 52 -5.50 1.69 -5.48
CA THR A 52 -5.79 1.98 -4.09
C THR A 52 -7.15 2.68 -3.99
N THR A 53 -8.02 2.17 -3.13
CA THR A 53 -9.34 2.76 -2.92
C THR A 53 -9.25 4.03 -2.10
N GLU A 54 -10.36 4.77 -2.00
CA GLU A 54 -10.41 5.94 -1.14
C GLU A 54 -10.08 5.58 0.30
N LYS A 55 -10.60 4.43 0.76
CA LYS A 55 -10.28 3.91 2.09
C LYS A 55 -8.79 3.63 2.23
N GLY A 56 -8.17 3.07 1.17
CA GLY A 56 -6.75 2.80 1.15
C GLY A 56 -5.93 4.08 1.19
N LEU A 57 -6.36 5.11 0.48
CA LEU A 57 -5.68 6.41 0.49
C LEU A 57 -5.74 7.05 1.87
N ASN A 58 -6.88 6.94 2.54
CA ASN A 58 -7.02 7.44 3.90
C ASN A 58 -6.12 6.69 4.87
N PHE A 59 -6.03 5.37 4.70
CA PHE A 59 -5.12 4.56 5.49
C PHE A 59 -3.67 4.97 5.28
N LEU A 60 -3.29 5.18 4.01
CA LEU A 60 -1.94 5.60 3.66
C LEU A 60 -1.60 6.97 4.26
N LYS A 61 -2.56 7.90 4.22
CA LYS A 61 -2.39 9.21 4.79
C LYS A 61 -2.17 9.13 6.31
N MET A 62 -2.96 8.34 6.99
CA MET A 62 -2.80 8.13 8.43
C MET A 62 -1.44 7.52 8.76
N HIS A 63 -1.04 6.56 7.95
CA HIS A 63 0.26 5.89 8.12
C HIS A 63 1.40 6.89 7.97
N ASN A 64 1.32 7.76 6.98
CA ASN A 64 2.32 8.78 6.76
C ASN A 64 2.36 9.81 7.89
N GLU A 65 1.19 10.22 8.38
CA GLU A 65 1.10 11.15 9.50
C GLU A 65 1.73 10.56 10.77
N ILE A 66 1.46 9.28 11.02
CA ILE A 66 2.06 8.58 12.16
C ILE A 66 3.56 8.47 11.97
N GLY A 67 4.01 8.20 10.75
CA GLY A 67 5.43 8.14 10.44
C GLY A 67 6.14 9.46 10.67
N GLU A 68 5.52 10.56 10.27
CA GLU A 68 6.08 11.90 10.51
C GLU A 68 6.17 12.20 11.99
N LEU A 69 5.09 11.89 12.72
CA LEU A 69 5.07 12.10 14.15
C LEU A 69 6.15 11.28 14.84
N TYR A 70 6.31 10.04 14.41
CA TYR A 70 7.30 9.14 14.97
C TYR A 70 8.71 9.65 14.75
N SER A 71 8.99 10.20 13.58
CA SER A 71 10.31 10.72 13.27
C SER A 71 10.66 11.99 14.05
N LYS A 72 9.67 12.67 14.59
CA LYS A 72 9.87 13.85 15.42
C LYS A 72 10.10 13.52 16.89
N ILE A 73 9.85 12.28 17.29
CA ILE A 73 10.06 11.85 18.66
C ILE A 73 11.54 11.54 18.87
N PRO A 74 12.18 12.10 19.90
CA PRO A 74 13.59 11.77 20.17
C PRO A 74 13.75 10.28 20.40
N SER A 75 14.72 9.67 19.76
CA SER A 75 14.92 8.23 19.82
C SER A 75 15.24 7.72 21.22
N LYS A 76 15.74 8.57 22.06
CA LYS A 76 16.11 8.18 23.42
C LYS A 76 14.97 8.19 24.42
N ILE A 77 13.76 8.43 23.95
CA ILE A 77 12.59 8.36 24.81
C ILE A 77 12.24 6.93 25.18
N GLU A 78 12.62 6.01 24.33
CA GLU A 78 12.35 4.60 24.59
C GLU A 78 13.04 4.04 25.83
#